data_3bc951759b7aa58f0f1c7b77a5ee44bb
#
_entry.id   3bc951759b7aa58f0f1c7b77a5ee44bb
#
_cell.length_a   1.000
_cell.length_b   1.000
_cell.length_c   1.000
_cell.angle_alpha   90.00
_cell.angle_beta   90.00
_cell.angle_gamma   90.00
#
_symmetry.space_group_name_H-M   'P 1'
#
loop_
_entity.id
_entity.type
_entity.pdbx_description
1 polymer ?
#
loop_
_entity_poly.entity_id
_entity_poly.type
_entity_poly.pdbx_seq_one_letter_code
_entity_poly.pdbx_strand_id
1 'polypeptide(L)'
;MCELLQSVKEQITEIENEITANKYQLDEPNLIDMPVEIFLQICSFLDAYFLKNTLSKVCLRFCDILADDQLWKHWVQNKIKGKFPPVGDLKKWNVNPADWQDLYIAMEVENKTWCNVEETMKHMVVKDVHFASVDAVLLVNNGELCISGGRDRGMALWNVSDISAKSETNDGVTSLTDTKPKHLRHDAHAGWVWDLAADVVNSASKVYSASWDNTVKAWDLATGFQCIQTFQCGMAALSVVTVGSETLAGLYSKNILSFDLRSGSGPIYVYTPHKGPVLGLDEYDNLIASISEDKTLAVWDRRAGKILMQDIKIPTGKAYPVCLSWGPAALYIGDSKGALHLFNPETLKFVHSVRAWPQNQPNNTYCKVTACHQSESNLILCSDKGEIKFMYNCYPPQEFTTVTSTTSEVTQLQYLNGVLVIGTCDSALEFWVPKDKFP
;
A
#
# COMPACT_ATOMS: atom_id res chain seq x y z
N MET A 1 60.59 5.06 -66.99
CA MET A 1 59.98 6.18 -66.21
C MET A 1 58.47 6.02 -65.99
N CYS A 2 57.73 5.54 -67.04
CA CYS A 2 56.30 5.23 -66.82
C CYS A 2 56.03 4.08 -65.90
N GLU A 3 56.80 2.96 -65.95
CA GLU A 3 56.59 1.81 -65.05
C GLU A 3 56.92 2.10 -63.56
N LEU A 4 57.94 2.96 -63.31
CA LEU A 4 58.26 3.42 -61.98
C LEU A 4 57.18 4.31 -61.36
N LEU A 5 56.54 5.15 -62.17
CA LEU A 5 55.43 6.00 -61.75
C LEU A 5 54.15 5.19 -61.48
N GLN A 6 53.97 4.09 -62.18
CA GLN A 6 52.81 3.20 -61.98
C GLN A 6 52.97 2.38 -60.69
N SER A 7 54.17 1.85 -60.42
CA SER A 7 54.49 1.12 -59.18
C SER A 7 54.40 2.03 -57.95
N VAL A 8 54.82 3.30 -58.05
CA VAL A 8 54.71 4.24 -56.94
C VAL A 8 53.24 4.61 -56.69
N LYS A 9 52.41 4.73 -57.74
CA LYS A 9 50.97 4.94 -57.56
C LYS A 9 50.24 3.75 -56.88
N GLU A 10 50.60 2.53 -57.25
CA GLU A 10 50.04 1.34 -56.66
C GLU A 10 50.43 1.23 -55.17
N GLN A 11 51.70 1.53 -54.82
CA GLN A 11 52.13 1.57 -53.41
C GLN A 11 51.46 2.69 -52.60
N ILE A 12 51.19 3.85 -53.17
CA ILE A 12 50.47 4.94 -52.53
C ILE A 12 49.01 4.51 -52.28
N THR A 13 48.38 3.84 -53.24
CA THR A 13 47.00 3.37 -53.13
C THR A 13 46.90 2.25 -52.07
N GLU A 14 47.91 1.35 -51.98
CA GLU A 14 47.97 0.36 -50.95
C GLU A 14 48.13 0.98 -49.56
N ILE A 15 49.02 1.95 -49.40
CA ILE A 15 49.21 2.71 -48.14
C ILE A 15 47.98 3.48 -47.74
N GLU A 16 47.29 4.12 -48.71
CA GLU A 16 46.01 4.83 -48.49
C GLU A 16 44.91 3.86 -48.07
N ASN A 17 44.86 2.66 -48.64
CA ASN A 17 43.93 1.60 -48.23
C ASN A 17 44.26 1.03 -46.85
N GLU A 18 45.51 0.83 -46.52
CA GLU A 18 45.92 0.45 -45.15
C GLU A 18 45.65 1.52 -44.08
N ILE A 19 45.90 2.78 -44.43
CA ILE A 19 45.55 3.93 -43.57
C ILE A 19 44.06 4.05 -43.38
N THR A 20 43.29 3.79 -44.45
CA THR A 20 41.83 3.82 -44.38
C THR A 20 41.30 2.62 -43.61
N ALA A 21 41.85 1.43 -43.82
CA ALA A 21 41.51 0.23 -43.04
C ALA A 21 41.87 0.39 -41.56
N ASN A 22 43.05 0.96 -41.23
CA ASN A 22 43.43 1.26 -39.84
C ASN A 22 42.63 2.43 -39.23
N LYS A 23 42.06 3.33 -40.02
CA LYS A 23 41.25 4.44 -39.54
C LYS A 23 39.81 3.99 -39.19
N TYR A 24 39.38 2.82 -39.67
CA TYR A 24 38.07 2.18 -39.30
C TYR A 24 38.21 1.11 -38.27
N GLN A 25 39.39 0.79 -37.74
CA GLN A 25 39.58 0.05 -36.46
C GLN A 25 39.84 1.05 -35.32
N LEU A 26 39.05 2.07 -35.20
CA LEU A 26 38.71 2.61 -33.90
C LEU A 26 37.83 1.53 -33.31
N ASP A 27 38.35 0.77 -32.36
CA ASP A 27 37.57 -0.12 -31.51
C ASP A 27 36.37 0.66 -31.05
N GLU A 28 35.21 0.36 -31.64
CA GLU A 28 33.94 0.93 -31.12
C GLU A 28 33.90 0.54 -29.66
N PRO A 29 33.72 1.48 -28.72
CA PRO A 29 33.80 1.17 -27.32
C PRO A 29 32.69 0.15 -27.02
N ASN A 30 33.11 -1.10 -26.86
CA ASN A 30 32.18 -2.19 -26.56
C ASN A 30 31.72 -2.02 -25.10
N LEU A 31 30.43 -2.08 -24.85
CA LEU A 31 29.84 -1.97 -23.53
C LEU A 31 30.46 -3.00 -22.54
N ILE A 32 30.92 -4.14 -23.06
CA ILE A 32 31.54 -5.20 -22.26
C ILE A 32 32.91 -4.77 -21.73
N ASP A 33 33.64 -3.91 -22.44
CA ASP A 33 35.03 -3.51 -22.08
C ASP A 33 35.05 -2.24 -21.23
N MET A 34 33.92 -1.60 -20.99
CA MET A 34 33.83 -0.37 -20.20
C MET A 34 34.21 -0.61 -18.72
N PRO A 35 34.86 0.39 -18.07
CA PRO A 35 35.02 0.40 -16.62
C PRO A 35 33.66 0.20 -15.89
N VAL A 36 33.67 -0.50 -14.78
CA VAL A 36 32.44 -0.82 -14.02
C VAL A 36 31.69 0.45 -13.61
N GLU A 37 32.40 1.51 -13.27
CA GLU A 37 31.85 2.79 -12.85
C GLU A 37 31.01 3.44 -13.98
N ILE A 38 31.49 3.39 -15.20
CA ILE A 38 30.80 3.93 -16.38
C ILE A 38 29.57 3.06 -16.72
N PHE A 39 29.76 1.72 -16.64
CA PHE A 39 28.64 0.79 -16.82
C PHE A 39 27.52 1.05 -15.79
N LEU A 40 27.84 1.21 -14.50
CA LEU A 40 26.87 1.50 -13.45
C LEU A 40 26.23 2.89 -13.63
N GLN A 41 26.96 3.87 -14.13
CA GLN A 41 26.40 5.16 -14.46
C GLN A 41 25.37 5.05 -15.61
N ILE A 42 25.65 4.25 -16.63
CA ILE A 42 24.67 3.96 -17.70
C ILE A 42 23.46 3.24 -17.11
N CYS A 43 23.67 2.22 -16.26
CA CYS A 43 22.58 1.49 -15.60
C CYS A 43 21.68 2.40 -14.77
N SER A 44 22.20 3.49 -14.18
CA SER A 44 21.40 4.43 -13.39
C SER A 44 20.34 5.20 -14.21
N PHE A 45 20.44 5.22 -15.53
CA PHE A 45 19.46 5.82 -16.46
C PHE A 45 18.46 4.79 -17.02
N LEU A 46 18.67 3.50 -16.74
CA LEU A 46 17.84 2.42 -17.24
C LEU A 46 16.82 1.97 -16.18
N ASP A 47 15.71 1.43 -16.66
CA ASP A 47 14.66 0.85 -15.82
C ASP A 47 15.18 -0.37 -15.05
N ALA A 48 14.90 -0.44 -13.76
CA ALA A 48 15.42 -1.51 -12.89
C ALA A 48 14.90 -2.90 -13.30
N TYR A 49 13.67 -3.00 -13.77
CA TYR A 49 13.11 -4.23 -14.29
C TYR A 49 13.87 -4.71 -15.55
N PHE A 50 14.22 -3.78 -16.43
CA PHE A 50 15.05 -4.07 -17.61
C PHE A 50 16.46 -4.52 -17.20
N LEU A 51 17.08 -3.89 -16.20
CA LEU A 51 18.39 -4.30 -15.67
C LEU A 51 18.36 -5.75 -15.18
N LYS A 52 17.36 -6.11 -14.36
CA LYS A 52 17.20 -7.46 -13.80
C LYS A 52 16.88 -8.51 -14.85
N ASN A 53 15.90 -8.24 -15.72
CA ASN A 53 15.31 -9.26 -16.56
C ASN A 53 15.92 -9.36 -17.95
N THR A 54 16.61 -8.33 -18.41
CA THR A 54 17.19 -8.27 -19.76
C THR A 54 18.71 -8.08 -19.72
N LEU A 55 19.19 -7.00 -19.14
CA LEU A 55 20.61 -6.65 -19.21
C LEU A 55 21.50 -7.65 -18.45
N SER A 56 21.06 -8.13 -17.30
CA SER A 56 21.78 -9.17 -16.52
C SER A 56 21.96 -10.49 -17.27
N LYS A 57 21.13 -10.75 -18.29
CA LYS A 57 21.16 -11.99 -19.09
C LYS A 57 22.01 -11.87 -20.36
N VAL A 58 22.54 -10.70 -20.67
CA VAL A 58 23.31 -10.46 -21.90
C VAL A 58 24.68 -11.16 -21.84
N CYS A 59 25.40 -11.05 -20.72
CA CYS A 59 26.68 -11.72 -20.53
C CYS A 59 26.97 -11.96 -19.04
N LEU A 60 27.91 -12.87 -18.74
CA LEU A 60 28.32 -13.23 -17.38
C LEU A 60 28.80 -12.02 -16.58
N ARG A 61 29.58 -11.12 -17.19
CA ARG A 61 30.08 -9.92 -16.52
C ARG A 61 28.95 -9.02 -16.02
N PHE A 62 27.91 -8.79 -16.84
CA PHE A 62 26.75 -7.98 -16.44
C PHE A 62 25.92 -8.68 -15.38
N CYS A 63 25.79 -10.02 -15.51
CA CYS A 63 25.13 -10.82 -14.50
C CYS A 63 25.83 -10.68 -13.14
N ASP A 64 27.15 -10.84 -13.09
CA ASP A 64 27.94 -10.77 -11.85
C ASP A 64 27.86 -9.37 -11.20
N ILE A 65 27.95 -8.30 -11.99
CA ILE A 65 27.87 -6.93 -11.49
C ILE A 65 26.45 -6.65 -10.95
N LEU A 66 25.41 -7.02 -11.68
CA LEU A 66 24.02 -6.74 -11.30
C LEU A 66 23.46 -7.72 -10.26
N ALA A 67 24.15 -8.82 -9.97
CA ALA A 67 23.81 -9.73 -8.87
C ALA A 67 24.32 -9.25 -7.50
N ASP A 68 25.10 -8.16 -7.44
CA ASP A 68 25.63 -7.63 -6.19
C ASP A 68 24.53 -6.89 -5.41
N ASP A 69 24.10 -7.47 -4.29
CA ASP A 69 23.10 -6.88 -3.39
C ASP A 69 23.52 -5.51 -2.82
N GLN A 70 24.83 -5.27 -2.64
CA GLN A 70 25.30 -3.99 -2.11
C GLN A 70 25.06 -2.85 -3.11
N LEU A 71 25.09 -3.16 -4.40
CA LEU A 71 24.74 -2.20 -5.46
C LEU A 71 23.26 -1.75 -5.33
N TRP A 72 22.34 -2.70 -5.26
CA TRP A 72 20.91 -2.41 -5.14
C TRP A 72 20.56 -1.70 -3.84
N LYS A 73 21.18 -2.13 -2.74
CA LYS A 73 21.07 -1.43 -1.46
C LYS A 73 21.53 0.02 -1.56
N HIS A 74 22.65 0.27 -2.23
CA HIS A 74 23.16 1.63 -2.45
C HIS A 74 22.19 2.46 -3.28
N TRP A 75 21.59 1.89 -4.33
CA TRP A 75 20.58 2.58 -5.14
C TRP A 75 19.31 2.91 -4.35
N VAL A 76 18.81 1.99 -3.53
CA VAL A 76 17.69 2.28 -2.60
C VAL A 76 18.06 3.44 -1.68
N GLN A 77 19.23 3.42 -1.07
CA GLN A 77 19.67 4.49 -0.15
C GLN A 77 19.87 5.83 -0.84
N ASN A 78 20.29 5.84 -2.10
CA ASN A 78 20.43 7.08 -2.87
C ASN A 78 19.08 7.65 -3.31
N LYS A 79 18.11 6.79 -3.61
CA LYS A 79 16.75 7.20 -3.99
C LYS A 79 16.01 7.80 -2.80
N ILE A 80 16.25 7.27 -1.60
CA ILE A 80 15.64 7.69 -0.35
C ILE A 80 16.63 8.58 0.42
N LYS A 81 16.30 9.85 0.59
CA LYS A 81 17.12 10.79 1.40
C LYS A 81 17.01 10.55 2.92
N GLY A 82 16.21 9.59 3.36
CA GLY A 82 15.99 9.21 4.75
C GLY A 82 16.63 7.88 5.13
N LYS A 83 16.50 7.53 6.42
CA LYS A 83 16.91 6.20 6.91
C LYS A 83 15.90 5.16 6.44
N PHE A 84 16.38 4.09 5.80
CA PHE A 84 15.59 2.94 5.39
C PHE A 84 16.21 1.64 5.95
N PRO A 85 15.43 0.73 6.52
CA PRO A 85 14.03 0.90 6.95
C PRO A 85 13.90 1.99 8.02
N PRO A 86 12.67 2.55 8.21
CA PRO A 86 12.48 3.66 9.15
C PRO A 86 12.85 3.29 10.57
N VAL A 87 12.50 2.08 10.99
CA VAL A 87 12.81 1.52 12.31
C VAL A 87 12.99 0.03 12.17
N GLY A 88 13.84 -0.56 13.02
CA GLY A 88 14.06 -2.00 13.03
C GLY A 88 15.31 -2.45 12.30
N ASP A 89 15.54 -3.75 12.31
CA ASP A 89 16.69 -4.38 11.64
C ASP A 89 16.18 -5.13 10.40
N LEU A 90 16.78 -4.83 9.24
CA LEU A 90 16.48 -5.52 7.97
C LEU A 90 16.60 -7.05 8.05
N LYS A 91 17.42 -7.56 8.98
CA LYS A 91 17.60 -9.00 9.18
C LYS A 91 16.34 -9.73 9.67
N LYS A 92 15.37 -8.98 10.22
CA LYS A 92 14.09 -9.53 10.71
C LYS A 92 12.94 -9.27 9.76
N TRP A 93 13.13 -8.43 8.77
CA TRP A 93 12.27 -8.46 7.62
C TRP A 93 12.41 -9.86 7.01
N ASN A 94 11.31 -10.50 6.70
CA ASN A 94 11.31 -11.69 5.83
C ASN A 94 11.79 -11.36 4.41
N VAL A 95 12.31 -10.16 4.20
CA VAL A 95 13.11 -9.77 3.05
C VAL A 95 14.45 -10.46 3.23
N ASN A 96 14.63 -11.58 2.56
CA ASN A 96 15.94 -12.20 2.36
C ASN A 96 16.90 -11.10 1.95
N PRO A 97 18.17 -11.07 2.42
CA PRO A 97 19.15 -10.12 1.88
C PRO A 97 19.27 -10.12 0.35
N ALA A 98 18.78 -11.18 -0.31
CA ALA A 98 18.66 -11.31 -1.77
C ALA A 98 17.60 -10.41 -2.44
N ASP A 99 16.79 -9.64 -1.69
CA ASP A 99 15.60 -8.96 -2.25
C ASP A 99 15.73 -7.44 -2.37
N TRP A 100 16.93 -6.87 -2.18
CA TRP A 100 17.17 -5.43 -2.44
C TRP A 100 16.85 -5.04 -3.88
N GLN A 101 17.07 -5.97 -4.78
CA GLN A 101 16.76 -5.82 -6.19
C GLN A 101 15.26 -5.71 -6.41
N ASP A 102 14.46 -6.63 -5.83
CA ASP A 102 13.01 -6.64 -5.94
C ASP A 102 12.39 -5.43 -5.24
N LEU A 103 12.92 -5.04 -4.09
CA LEU A 103 12.51 -3.84 -3.40
C LEU A 103 12.74 -2.57 -4.24
N TYR A 104 13.93 -2.43 -4.85
CA TYR A 104 14.23 -1.27 -5.70
C TYR A 104 13.33 -1.22 -6.92
N ILE A 105 13.09 -2.39 -7.56
CA ILE A 105 12.16 -2.51 -8.70
C ILE A 105 10.74 -2.10 -8.27
N ALA A 106 10.25 -2.61 -7.15
CA ALA A 106 8.93 -2.26 -6.64
C ALA A 106 8.81 -0.75 -6.37
N MET A 107 9.81 -0.14 -5.72
CA MET A 107 9.87 1.31 -5.48
C MET A 107 9.86 2.12 -6.78
N GLU A 108 10.57 1.66 -7.79
CA GLU A 108 10.65 2.35 -9.08
C GLU A 108 9.33 2.24 -9.85
N VAL A 109 8.74 1.05 -9.91
CA VAL A 109 7.45 0.81 -10.56
C VAL A 109 6.37 1.66 -9.89
N GLU A 110 6.26 1.63 -8.57
CA GLU A 110 5.27 2.43 -7.86
C GLU A 110 5.48 3.94 -8.03
N ASN A 111 6.73 4.41 -7.94
CA ASN A 111 7.03 5.82 -8.18
C ASN A 111 6.64 6.25 -9.59
N LYS A 112 7.01 5.46 -10.61
CA LYS A 112 6.67 5.73 -12.00
C LYS A 112 5.15 5.72 -12.24
N THR A 113 4.47 4.77 -11.63
CA THR A 113 3.01 4.62 -11.74
C THR A 113 2.30 5.82 -11.13
N TRP A 114 2.62 6.19 -9.89
CA TRP A 114 1.91 7.23 -9.17
C TRP A 114 2.34 8.66 -9.53
N CYS A 115 3.57 8.86 -10.01
CA CYS A 115 3.98 10.17 -10.57
C CYS A 115 3.34 10.45 -11.95
N ASN A 116 2.92 9.41 -12.68
CA ASN A 116 2.30 9.54 -14.01
C ASN A 116 0.89 8.93 -14.02
N VAL A 117 0.08 9.22 -13.00
CA VAL A 117 -1.25 8.62 -12.77
C VAL A 117 -2.14 8.67 -14.01
N GLU A 118 -2.15 9.79 -14.73
CA GLU A 118 -3.00 9.99 -15.92
C GLU A 118 -2.63 9.02 -17.05
N GLU A 119 -1.35 8.69 -17.20
CA GLU A 119 -0.86 7.78 -18.25
C GLU A 119 -0.97 6.31 -17.86
N THR A 120 -0.77 5.99 -16.58
CA THR A 120 -0.59 4.62 -16.07
C THR A 120 -1.84 4.02 -15.46
N MET A 121 -2.75 4.86 -14.94
CA MET A 121 -3.90 4.43 -14.18
C MET A 121 -5.21 4.82 -14.86
N LYS A 122 -6.22 3.99 -14.69
CA LYS A 122 -7.63 4.34 -14.92
C LYS A 122 -8.20 4.87 -13.61
N HIS A 123 -8.72 6.09 -13.62
CA HIS A 123 -9.40 6.67 -12.45
C HIS A 123 -10.91 6.64 -12.66
N MET A 124 -11.61 5.91 -11.82
CA MET A 124 -13.05 5.68 -11.93
C MET A 124 -13.75 6.03 -10.63
N VAL A 125 -14.88 6.71 -10.75
CA VAL A 125 -15.74 7.11 -9.63
C VAL A 125 -17.08 6.44 -9.77
N VAL A 126 -17.41 5.55 -8.84
CA VAL A 126 -18.69 4.83 -8.79
C VAL A 126 -19.61 5.54 -7.82
N LYS A 127 -20.79 5.98 -8.32
CA LYS A 127 -21.83 6.69 -7.56
C LYS A 127 -23.13 5.90 -7.55
N ASP A 128 -24.08 6.38 -6.73
CA ASP A 128 -25.48 5.91 -6.71
C ASP A 128 -25.71 4.46 -6.24
N VAL A 129 -24.75 3.86 -5.55
CA VAL A 129 -24.90 2.52 -4.95
C VAL A 129 -25.09 2.61 -3.44
N HIS A 130 -24.30 3.44 -2.79
CA HIS A 130 -24.50 3.82 -1.40
C HIS A 130 -25.31 5.13 -1.32
N PHE A 131 -26.14 5.27 -0.29
CA PHE A 131 -26.98 6.46 -0.07
C PHE A 131 -26.46 7.35 1.06
N ALA A 132 -25.32 6.98 1.64
CA ALA A 132 -24.65 7.73 2.68
C ALA A 132 -23.14 7.43 2.61
N SER A 133 -22.34 8.08 3.46
CA SER A 133 -20.90 7.91 3.54
C SER A 133 -20.48 6.45 3.48
N VAL A 134 -19.45 6.15 2.68
CA VAL A 134 -18.80 4.85 2.60
C VAL A 134 -17.63 4.87 3.57
N ASP A 135 -17.80 4.28 4.75
CA ASP A 135 -16.78 4.34 5.82
C ASP A 135 -15.87 3.11 5.84
N ALA A 136 -16.24 2.04 5.14
CA ALA A 136 -15.47 0.80 5.09
C ALA A 136 -15.24 0.35 3.64
N VAL A 137 -13.99 0.12 3.29
CA VAL A 137 -13.58 -0.47 2.01
C VAL A 137 -12.54 -1.54 2.25
N LEU A 138 -12.60 -2.63 1.47
CA LEU A 138 -11.68 -3.74 1.57
C LEU A 138 -11.37 -4.30 0.19
N LEU A 139 -10.10 -4.39 -0.17
CA LEU A 139 -9.63 -5.09 -1.35
C LEU A 139 -9.19 -6.50 -0.98
N VAL A 140 -9.57 -7.49 -1.77
CA VAL A 140 -9.17 -8.88 -1.61
C VAL A 140 -8.83 -9.53 -2.94
N ASN A 141 -8.27 -10.74 -2.90
CA ASN A 141 -7.94 -11.55 -4.07
C ASN A 141 -7.07 -10.76 -5.07
N ASN A 142 -5.91 -10.30 -4.60
CA ASN A 142 -4.97 -9.53 -5.41
C ASN A 142 -5.54 -8.23 -6.03
N GLY A 143 -6.58 -7.67 -5.41
CA GLY A 143 -7.26 -6.47 -5.90
C GLY A 143 -8.31 -6.74 -6.98
N GLU A 144 -8.71 -8.00 -7.20
CA GLU A 144 -9.79 -8.35 -8.13
C GLU A 144 -11.17 -8.06 -7.58
N LEU A 145 -11.34 -8.19 -6.27
CA LEU A 145 -12.60 -7.93 -5.58
C LEU A 145 -12.46 -6.77 -4.61
N CYS A 146 -13.48 -5.92 -4.58
CA CYS A 146 -13.64 -4.88 -3.59
C CYS A 146 -14.96 -5.08 -2.83
N ILE A 147 -14.93 -4.89 -1.53
CA ILE A 147 -16.10 -4.86 -0.68
C ILE A 147 -16.24 -3.46 -0.10
N SER A 148 -17.43 -2.89 -0.15
CA SER A 148 -17.74 -1.60 0.45
C SER A 148 -18.88 -1.71 1.47
N GLY A 149 -18.83 -0.89 2.49
CA GLY A 149 -19.87 -0.75 3.51
C GLY A 149 -20.00 0.70 3.95
N GLY A 150 -21.18 1.10 4.34
CA GLY A 150 -21.43 2.51 4.64
C GLY A 150 -22.48 2.77 5.72
N ARG A 151 -22.74 4.07 5.93
CA ARG A 151 -23.78 4.53 6.89
C ARG A 151 -25.21 4.28 6.41
N ASP A 152 -25.38 3.89 5.18
CA ASP A 152 -26.67 3.40 4.66
C ASP A 152 -27.00 1.98 5.10
N ARG A 153 -26.13 1.33 5.93
CA ARG A 153 -26.27 -0.03 6.45
C ARG A 153 -26.10 -1.12 5.40
N GLY A 154 -25.83 -0.70 4.16
CA GLY A 154 -25.62 -1.56 3.01
C GLY A 154 -24.18 -2.04 2.90
N MET A 155 -24.02 -3.15 2.18
CA MET A 155 -22.72 -3.66 1.73
C MET A 155 -22.81 -4.06 0.26
N ALA A 156 -21.76 -3.79 -0.49
CA ALA A 156 -21.65 -4.16 -1.88
C ALA A 156 -20.35 -4.92 -2.17
N LEU A 157 -20.44 -5.97 -2.97
CA LEU A 157 -19.30 -6.71 -3.50
C LEU A 157 -19.11 -6.36 -4.98
N TRP A 158 -17.93 -5.90 -5.32
CA TRP A 158 -17.53 -5.43 -6.63
C TRP A 158 -16.50 -6.35 -7.27
N ASN A 159 -16.62 -6.55 -8.57
CA ASN A 159 -15.54 -7.06 -9.39
C ASN A 159 -14.81 -5.87 -10.02
N VAL A 160 -13.55 -5.68 -9.67
CA VAL A 160 -12.75 -4.53 -10.12
C VAL A 160 -12.50 -4.57 -11.62
N SER A 161 -12.38 -5.77 -12.21
CA SER A 161 -12.26 -5.92 -13.66
C SER A 161 -13.48 -5.41 -14.42
N ASP A 162 -14.70 -5.65 -13.89
CA ASP A 162 -15.94 -5.20 -14.52
C ASP A 162 -16.08 -3.67 -14.46
N ILE A 163 -15.57 -3.05 -13.38
CA ILE A 163 -15.49 -1.59 -13.25
C ILE A 163 -14.47 -1.04 -14.25
N SER A 164 -13.29 -1.65 -14.32
CA SER A 164 -12.20 -1.24 -15.23
C SER A 164 -12.60 -1.33 -16.71
N ALA A 165 -13.37 -2.37 -17.08
CA ALA A 165 -13.84 -2.59 -18.45
C ALA A 165 -14.85 -1.53 -18.93
N LYS A 166 -15.57 -0.86 -18.02
CA LYS A 166 -16.53 0.20 -18.33
C LYS A 166 -15.90 1.58 -18.53
N SER A 167 -14.62 1.72 -18.24
CA SER A 167 -13.88 2.95 -18.49
C SER A 167 -13.53 3.04 -19.97
N GLU A 168 -14.37 3.72 -20.75
CA GLU A 168 -14.22 3.86 -22.22
C GLU A 168 -13.20 4.96 -22.61
N THR A 169 -12.79 5.82 -21.68
CA THR A 169 -11.88 6.93 -21.96
C THR A 169 -10.49 6.64 -21.44
N ASN A 170 -9.49 6.75 -22.32
CA ASN A 170 -8.08 6.61 -21.92
C ASN A 170 -7.55 7.83 -21.15
N ASP A 171 -8.28 8.95 -21.14
CA ASP A 171 -7.84 10.20 -20.52
C ASP A 171 -8.91 10.77 -19.59
N GLY A 172 -8.53 10.95 -18.31
CA GLY A 172 -9.32 11.65 -17.32
C GLY A 172 -10.11 10.73 -16.36
N VAL A 173 -10.95 11.37 -15.55
CA VAL A 173 -11.80 10.70 -14.53
C VAL A 173 -13.07 10.18 -15.17
N THR A 174 -13.35 8.89 -15.06
CA THR A 174 -14.58 8.28 -15.55
C THR A 174 -15.61 8.17 -14.42
N SER A 175 -16.69 8.94 -14.50
CA SER A 175 -17.83 8.82 -13.57
C SER A 175 -18.78 7.73 -14.06
N LEU A 176 -19.01 6.72 -13.22
CA LEU A 176 -19.83 5.54 -13.51
C LEU A 176 -21.12 5.58 -12.66
N THR A 177 -22.24 5.96 -13.26
CA THR A 177 -23.54 6.04 -12.58
C THR A 177 -24.36 4.76 -12.67
N ASP A 178 -24.16 3.94 -13.72
CA ASP A 178 -24.95 2.72 -13.96
C ASP A 178 -24.18 1.42 -13.64
N THR A 179 -23.10 1.51 -12.87
CA THR A 179 -22.33 0.33 -12.53
C THR A 179 -22.96 -0.41 -11.37
N LYS A 180 -23.40 -1.64 -11.64
CA LYS A 180 -24.00 -2.51 -10.63
C LYS A 180 -22.91 -3.35 -9.96
N PRO A 181 -22.93 -3.47 -8.63
CA PRO A 181 -22.06 -4.40 -7.92
C PRO A 181 -22.43 -5.86 -8.28
N LYS A 182 -21.48 -6.77 -8.14
CA LYS A 182 -21.72 -8.21 -8.30
C LYS A 182 -22.78 -8.72 -7.34
N HIS A 183 -22.76 -8.23 -6.10
CA HIS A 183 -23.78 -8.46 -5.09
C HIS A 183 -24.01 -7.18 -4.28
N LEU A 184 -25.28 -6.88 -3.98
CA LEU A 184 -25.68 -5.76 -3.15
C LEU A 184 -26.58 -6.26 -2.02
N ARG A 185 -26.30 -5.82 -0.80
CA ARG A 185 -27.05 -6.10 0.41
C ARG A 185 -27.46 -4.78 1.07
N HIS A 186 -28.66 -4.28 0.77
CA HIS A 186 -29.17 -3.01 1.33
C HIS A 186 -29.34 -3.05 2.85
N ASP A 187 -29.75 -4.20 3.37
CA ASP A 187 -29.97 -4.44 4.79
C ASP A 187 -28.92 -5.43 5.33
N ALA A 188 -27.65 -5.19 5.02
CA ALA A 188 -26.55 -6.03 5.54
C ALA A 188 -26.53 -5.97 7.07
N HIS A 189 -26.74 -4.78 7.62
CA HIS A 189 -26.78 -4.49 9.06
C HIS A 189 -28.01 -3.63 9.45
N ALA A 190 -28.33 -3.57 10.72
CA ALA A 190 -29.31 -2.62 11.25
C ALA A 190 -28.71 -1.25 11.61
N GLY A 191 -27.38 -1.13 11.65
CA GLY A 191 -26.60 0.07 11.89
C GLY A 191 -25.53 0.30 10.84
N TRP A 192 -24.77 1.36 10.97
CA TRP A 192 -23.67 1.71 10.05
C TRP A 192 -22.63 0.61 9.99
N VAL A 193 -22.14 0.27 8.80
CA VAL A 193 -20.99 -0.59 8.58
C VAL A 193 -19.74 0.27 8.71
N TRP A 194 -18.88 -0.06 9.66
CA TRP A 194 -17.77 0.83 10.04
C TRP A 194 -16.40 0.30 9.63
N ASP A 195 -16.22 -1.02 9.62
CA ASP A 195 -14.95 -1.63 9.24
C ASP A 195 -15.15 -3.01 8.64
N LEU A 196 -14.20 -3.46 7.84
CA LEU A 196 -14.22 -4.73 7.10
C LEU A 196 -12.87 -5.44 7.22
N ALA A 197 -12.90 -6.75 7.36
CA ALA A 197 -11.71 -7.61 7.33
C ALA A 197 -11.96 -8.87 6.52
N ALA A 198 -10.90 -9.52 6.01
CA ALA A 198 -10.97 -10.79 5.31
C ALA A 198 -10.19 -11.87 6.05
N ASP A 199 -10.60 -13.13 5.92
CA ASP A 199 -9.90 -14.29 6.48
C ASP A 199 -8.47 -14.44 5.95
N VAL A 200 -8.28 -14.24 4.63
CA VAL A 200 -6.97 -14.16 3.98
C VAL A 200 -7.08 -13.16 2.82
N VAL A 201 -6.37 -12.06 2.87
CA VAL A 201 -6.53 -10.95 1.91
C VAL A 201 -6.33 -11.38 0.44
N ASN A 202 -5.29 -12.16 0.15
CA ASN A 202 -4.96 -12.58 -1.22
C ASN A 202 -5.76 -13.78 -1.75
N SER A 203 -6.50 -14.48 -0.87
CA SER A 203 -7.32 -15.64 -1.24
C SER A 203 -8.55 -15.72 -0.33
N ALA A 204 -9.27 -14.59 -0.20
CA ALA A 204 -10.39 -14.45 0.69
C ALA A 204 -11.53 -15.40 0.31
N SER A 205 -11.97 -16.18 1.28
CA SER A 205 -13.21 -16.97 1.20
C SER A 205 -14.32 -16.35 2.02
N LYS A 206 -13.96 -15.62 3.08
CA LYS A 206 -14.87 -14.97 3.99
C LYS A 206 -14.47 -13.54 4.28
N VAL A 207 -15.47 -12.70 4.48
CA VAL A 207 -15.32 -11.31 4.90
C VAL A 207 -16.11 -11.10 6.19
N TYR A 208 -15.59 -10.24 7.03
CA TYR A 208 -16.21 -9.87 8.29
C TYR A 208 -16.50 -8.37 8.29
N SER A 209 -17.68 -7.99 8.80
CA SER A 209 -18.09 -6.60 8.90
C SER A 209 -18.40 -6.21 10.33
N ALA A 210 -17.84 -5.11 10.80
CA ALA A 210 -18.13 -4.51 12.09
C ALA A 210 -19.17 -3.40 11.95
N SER A 211 -20.15 -3.34 12.86
CA SER A 211 -21.27 -2.42 12.74
C SER A 211 -21.67 -1.76 14.06
N TRP A 212 -22.26 -0.58 13.91
CA TRP A 212 -22.94 0.17 14.96
C TRP A 212 -24.22 -0.53 15.47
N ASP A 213 -24.69 -1.60 14.83
CA ASP A 213 -25.81 -2.42 15.33
C ASP A 213 -25.41 -3.39 16.45
N ASN A 214 -24.20 -3.25 17.00
CA ASN A 214 -23.61 -4.10 18.04
C ASN A 214 -23.32 -5.52 17.57
N THR A 215 -23.11 -5.73 16.27
CA THR A 215 -22.77 -7.05 15.72
C THR A 215 -21.50 -7.00 14.84
N VAL A 216 -20.86 -8.14 14.77
CA VAL A 216 -19.94 -8.48 13.67
C VAL A 216 -20.59 -9.60 12.88
N LYS A 217 -20.60 -9.50 11.56
CA LYS A 217 -21.16 -10.53 10.67
C LYS A 217 -20.08 -11.12 9.78
N ALA A 218 -20.17 -12.44 9.60
CA ALA A 218 -19.33 -13.17 8.67
C ALA A 218 -20.10 -13.46 7.37
N TRP A 219 -19.46 -13.23 6.24
CA TRP A 219 -20.03 -13.33 4.90
C TRP A 219 -19.21 -14.31 4.07
N ASP A 220 -19.87 -15.17 3.31
CA ASP A 220 -19.22 -16.11 2.39
C ASP A 220 -19.23 -15.52 0.97
N LEU A 221 -18.04 -15.36 0.39
CA LEU A 221 -17.87 -14.84 -0.97
C LEU A 221 -18.26 -15.87 -2.04
N ALA A 222 -18.12 -17.17 -1.76
CA ALA A 222 -18.40 -18.23 -2.73
C ALA A 222 -19.90 -18.48 -2.91
N THR A 223 -20.70 -18.33 -1.84
CA THR A 223 -22.16 -18.61 -1.85
C THR A 223 -23.00 -17.37 -2.18
N GLY A 224 -22.47 -16.43 -2.95
CA GLY A 224 -23.19 -15.25 -3.39
C GLY A 224 -23.30 -14.16 -2.32
N PHE A 225 -22.27 -13.99 -1.52
CA PHE A 225 -22.14 -12.97 -0.50
C PHE A 225 -23.28 -13.05 0.55
N GLN A 226 -23.47 -14.28 1.09
CA GLN A 226 -24.47 -14.54 2.13
C GLN A 226 -23.86 -14.40 3.51
N CYS A 227 -24.67 -13.86 4.45
CA CYS A 227 -24.30 -13.88 5.87
C CYS A 227 -24.40 -15.31 6.41
N ILE A 228 -23.28 -15.85 6.88
CA ILE A 228 -23.20 -17.22 7.43
C ILE A 228 -23.27 -17.22 8.94
N GLN A 229 -22.84 -16.14 9.60
CA GLN A 229 -22.86 -16.03 11.07
C GLN A 229 -22.99 -14.57 11.51
N THR A 230 -23.69 -14.36 12.63
CA THR A 230 -23.76 -13.07 13.33
C THR A 230 -23.25 -13.24 14.75
N PHE A 231 -22.25 -12.45 15.10
CA PHE A 231 -21.67 -12.39 16.44
C PHE A 231 -22.23 -11.20 17.20
N GLN A 232 -22.70 -11.42 18.43
CA GLN A 232 -23.24 -10.38 19.29
C GLN A 232 -22.15 -9.75 20.13
N CYS A 233 -21.92 -8.45 19.95
CA CYS A 233 -20.87 -7.70 20.65
C CYS A 233 -21.37 -6.97 21.90
N GLY A 234 -22.68 -6.75 22.01
CA GLY A 234 -23.29 -6.00 23.11
C GLY A 234 -23.09 -4.48 23.05
N MET A 235 -22.14 -4.00 22.24
CA MET A 235 -21.85 -2.59 21.96
C MET A 235 -21.40 -2.45 20.50
N ALA A 236 -21.48 -1.23 19.95
CA ALA A 236 -21.05 -0.94 18.59
C ALA A 236 -19.62 -1.43 18.33
N ALA A 237 -19.42 -2.18 17.25
CA ALA A 237 -18.11 -2.61 16.78
C ALA A 237 -17.55 -1.55 15.82
N LEU A 238 -16.38 -0.99 16.16
CA LEU A 238 -15.73 0.10 15.41
C LEU A 238 -14.55 -0.37 14.58
N SER A 239 -14.00 -1.53 14.87
CA SER A 239 -12.91 -2.10 14.10
C SER A 239 -12.99 -3.61 14.14
N VAL A 240 -12.49 -4.25 13.08
CA VAL A 240 -12.43 -5.71 12.99
C VAL A 240 -11.13 -6.14 12.32
N VAL A 241 -10.53 -7.19 12.83
CA VAL A 241 -9.35 -7.83 12.23
C VAL A 241 -9.47 -9.33 12.34
N THR A 242 -8.91 -10.05 11.40
CA THR A 242 -8.91 -11.51 11.38
C THR A 242 -7.49 -12.05 11.45
N VAL A 243 -7.27 -13.02 12.31
CA VAL A 243 -5.96 -13.68 12.46
C VAL A 243 -6.15 -15.18 12.51
N GLY A 244 -5.82 -15.87 11.44
CA GLY A 244 -6.09 -17.29 11.28
C GLY A 244 -7.59 -17.58 11.33
N SER A 245 -8.07 -18.35 12.32
CA SER A 245 -9.52 -18.65 12.48
C SER A 245 -10.25 -17.69 13.41
N GLU A 246 -9.53 -16.77 14.05
CA GLU A 246 -10.10 -15.82 15.01
C GLU A 246 -10.44 -14.50 14.35
N THR A 247 -11.56 -13.92 14.77
CA THR A 247 -11.99 -12.57 14.41
C THR A 247 -12.05 -11.73 15.67
N LEU A 248 -11.33 -10.61 15.69
CA LEU A 248 -11.33 -9.70 16.83
C LEU A 248 -12.09 -8.43 16.46
N ALA A 249 -12.90 -7.96 17.38
CA ALA A 249 -13.69 -6.74 17.25
C ALA A 249 -13.35 -5.74 18.35
N GLY A 250 -12.94 -4.54 17.97
CA GLY A 250 -12.78 -3.39 18.86
C GLY A 250 -14.11 -2.66 19.02
N LEU A 251 -14.51 -2.42 20.27
CA LEU A 251 -15.83 -1.89 20.55
C LEU A 251 -15.81 -0.40 20.92
N TYR A 252 -16.96 0.25 20.78
CA TYR A 252 -17.19 1.61 21.30
C TYR A 252 -17.06 1.69 22.83
N SER A 253 -17.00 0.54 23.49
CA SER A 253 -16.51 0.40 24.86
C SER A 253 -14.99 0.27 24.89
N LYS A 254 -14.44 -0.04 26.07
CA LYS A 254 -13.00 -0.32 26.27
C LYS A 254 -12.57 -1.74 25.88
N ASN A 255 -13.51 -2.56 25.40
CA ASN A 255 -13.32 -4.00 25.23
C ASN A 255 -12.93 -4.35 23.79
N ILE A 256 -12.18 -5.44 23.66
CA ILE A 256 -11.94 -6.16 22.43
C ILE A 256 -12.50 -7.57 22.63
N LEU A 257 -13.33 -8.03 21.70
CA LEU A 257 -13.90 -9.37 21.71
C LEU A 257 -13.24 -10.24 20.65
N SER A 258 -12.94 -11.47 21.00
CA SER A 258 -12.47 -12.49 20.04
C SER A 258 -13.58 -13.51 19.79
N PHE A 259 -13.77 -13.86 18.51
CA PHE A 259 -14.75 -14.83 18.04
C PHE A 259 -14.07 -15.89 17.16
N ASP A 260 -14.66 -17.09 17.12
CA ASP A 260 -14.31 -18.14 16.14
C ASP A 260 -15.62 -18.72 15.57
N LEU A 261 -15.70 -18.80 14.24
CA LEU A 261 -16.88 -19.36 13.54
C LEU A 261 -17.27 -20.76 14.03
N ARG A 262 -16.32 -21.54 14.54
CA ARG A 262 -16.55 -22.91 15.03
C ARG A 262 -17.12 -22.95 16.44
N SER A 263 -16.97 -21.86 17.20
CA SER A 263 -17.34 -21.79 18.60
C SER A 263 -18.75 -21.24 18.85
N GLY A 264 -19.49 -20.91 17.79
CA GLY A 264 -20.83 -20.33 17.88
C GLY A 264 -20.84 -18.81 17.81
N SER A 265 -21.91 -18.17 18.31
CA SER A 265 -22.12 -16.72 18.15
C SER A 265 -21.58 -15.86 19.30
N GLY A 266 -21.15 -16.48 20.41
CA GLY A 266 -20.60 -15.75 21.54
C GLY A 266 -19.08 -15.52 21.44
N PRO A 267 -18.54 -14.54 22.18
CA PRO A 267 -17.11 -14.32 22.22
C PRO A 267 -16.39 -15.44 22.98
N ILE A 268 -15.24 -15.88 22.43
CA ILE A 268 -14.36 -16.84 23.09
C ILE A 268 -13.48 -16.17 24.16
N TYR A 269 -13.11 -14.90 23.92
CA TYR A 269 -12.33 -14.08 24.83
C TYR A 269 -12.83 -12.65 24.88
N VAL A 270 -12.65 -12.01 26.03
CA VAL A 270 -12.93 -10.59 26.26
C VAL A 270 -11.68 -9.94 26.86
N TYR A 271 -11.15 -8.94 26.18
CA TYR A 271 -9.98 -8.20 26.59
C TYR A 271 -10.37 -6.77 26.92
N THR A 272 -9.76 -6.19 27.95
CA THR A 272 -10.02 -4.82 28.39
C THR A 272 -8.70 -4.04 28.50
N PRO A 273 -7.98 -3.80 27.39
CA PRO A 273 -6.68 -3.14 27.43
C PRO A 273 -6.77 -1.62 27.59
N HIS A 274 -7.94 -1.04 27.34
CA HIS A 274 -8.15 0.41 27.23
C HIS A 274 -9.14 0.95 28.28
N LYS A 275 -9.23 2.29 28.36
CA LYS A 275 -10.17 3.02 29.22
C LYS A 275 -11.27 3.72 28.44
N GLY A 276 -11.16 3.77 27.10
CA GLY A 276 -12.09 4.39 26.16
C GLY A 276 -12.37 3.50 24.95
N PRO A 277 -13.15 3.99 23.98
CA PRO A 277 -13.47 3.31 22.73
C PRO A 277 -12.23 2.83 21.98
N VAL A 278 -12.29 1.61 21.44
CA VAL A 278 -11.25 1.04 20.57
C VAL A 278 -11.51 1.48 19.15
N LEU A 279 -10.67 2.36 18.60
CA LEU A 279 -10.89 3.00 17.34
C LEU A 279 -10.30 2.26 16.14
N GLY A 280 -9.27 1.44 16.38
CA GLY A 280 -8.64 0.66 15.31
C GLY A 280 -7.93 -0.56 15.86
N LEU A 281 -7.90 -1.59 15.04
CA LEU A 281 -7.17 -2.84 15.23
C LEU A 281 -6.33 -3.10 13.99
N ASP A 282 -5.14 -3.65 14.17
CA ASP A 282 -4.32 -4.17 13.08
C ASP A 282 -3.46 -5.34 13.57
N GLU A 283 -3.02 -6.19 12.65
CA GLU A 283 -2.27 -7.40 12.97
C GLU A 283 -0.94 -7.46 12.28
N TYR A 284 0.05 -7.96 12.97
CA TYR A 284 1.36 -8.30 12.42
C TYR A 284 1.99 -9.46 13.18
N ASP A 285 2.39 -10.53 12.49
CA ASP A 285 3.06 -11.73 13.02
C ASP A 285 2.37 -12.33 14.26
N ASN A 286 1.06 -12.52 14.22
CA ASN A 286 0.21 -12.99 15.31
C ASN A 286 0.15 -12.07 16.55
N LEU A 287 0.66 -10.86 16.44
CA LEU A 287 0.45 -9.78 17.39
C LEU A 287 -0.68 -8.90 16.89
N ILE A 288 -1.51 -8.42 17.78
CA ILE A 288 -2.62 -7.53 17.46
C ILE A 288 -2.41 -6.23 18.20
N ALA A 289 -2.33 -5.13 17.44
CA ALA A 289 -2.27 -3.78 17.97
C ALA A 289 -3.68 -3.20 18.04
N SER A 290 -3.97 -2.46 19.10
CA SER A 290 -5.20 -1.72 19.28
C SER A 290 -4.92 -0.28 19.69
N ILE A 291 -5.63 0.66 19.09
CA ILE A 291 -5.59 2.09 19.43
C ILE A 291 -6.94 2.53 20.00
N SER A 292 -6.91 3.45 20.95
CA SER A 292 -8.10 3.93 21.62
C SER A 292 -8.16 5.46 21.70
N GLU A 293 -9.38 5.98 21.85
CA GLU A 293 -9.63 7.39 22.14
C GLU A 293 -8.94 7.85 23.45
N ASP A 294 -8.64 6.92 24.37
CA ASP A 294 -7.87 7.18 25.59
C ASP A 294 -6.39 7.52 25.33
N LYS A 295 -5.97 7.56 24.02
CA LYS A 295 -4.63 7.88 23.55
C LYS A 295 -3.58 6.86 23.93
N THR A 296 -3.99 5.63 24.06
CA THR A 296 -3.10 4.51 24.30
C THR A 296 -3.09 3.51 23.15
N LEU A 297 -1.94 2.88 22.99
CA LEU A 297 -1.72 1.69 22.19
C LEU A 297 -1.59 0.51 23.14
N ALA A 298 -2.24 -0.59 22.80
CA ALA A 298 -2.03 -1.87 23.47
C ALA A 298 -1.75 -2.96 22.44
N VAL A 299 -0.97 -3.95 22.85
CA VAL A 299 -0.58 -5.07 22.01
C VAL A 299 -0.88 -6.38 22.72
N TRP A 300 -1.52 -7.24 21.99
CA TRP A 300 -1.94 -8.57 22.39
C TRP A 300 -1.12 -9.62 21.63
N ASP A 301 -0.65 -10.64 22.34
CA ASP A 301 -0.03 -11.83 21.74
C ASP A 301 -1.06 -12.96 21.66
N ARG A 302 -1.49 -13.28 20.42
CA ARG A 302 -2.46 -14.32 20.15
C ARG A 302 -1.96 -15.71 20.58
N ARG A 303 -0.69 -16.03 20.33
CA ARG A 303 -0.12 -17.34 20.67
C ARG A 303 -0.05 -17.56 22.17
N ALA A 304 0.30 -16.52 22.91
CA ALA A 304 0.34 -16.57 24.37
C ALA A 304 -1.03 -16.37 25.03
N GLY A 305 -2.04 -15.93 24.27
CA GLY A 305 -3.40 -15.65 24.76
C GLY A 305 -3.45 -14.56 25.83
N LYS A 306 -2.53 -13.58 25.78
CA LYS A 306 -2.41 -12.53 26.80
C LYS A 306 -2.02 -11.17 26.22
N ILE A 307 -2.33 -10.12 26.97
CA ILE A 307 -1.84 -8.77 26.68
C ILE A 307 -0.33 -8.76 26.88
N LEU A 308 0.41 -8.41 25.81
CA LEU A 308 1.87 -8.29 25.83
C LEU A 308 2.27 -6.95 26.45
N MET A 309 1.66 -5.86 25.98
CA MET A 309 1.89 -4.49 26.47
C MET A 309 0.57 -3.70 26.42
N GLN A 310 0.38 -2.84 27.42
CA GLN A 310 -0.77 -1.94 27.49
C GLN A 310 -0.35 -0.56 28.05
N ASP A 311 -1.27 0.40 27.98
CA ASP A 311 -1.03 1.79 28.45
C ASP A 311 0.17 2.48 27.76
N ILE A 312 0.57 2.05 26.54
CA ILE A 312 1.61 2.73 25.75
C ILE A 312 1.02 4.05 25.27
N LYS A 313 1.55 5.16 25.75
CA LYS A 313 1.02 6.49 25.41
C LYS A 313 1.39 6.89 23.98
N ILE A 314 0.38 7.30 23.22
CA ILE A 314 0.54 7.93 21.91
C ILE A 314 0.62 9.46 22.14
N PRO A 315 1.67 10.17 21.67
CA PRO A 315 1.88 11.57 21.98
C PRO A 315 1.01 12.51 21.12
N THR A 316 -0.30 12.26 21.08
CA THR A 316 -1.27 13.02 20.27
C THR A 316 -1.62 14.39 20.83
N GLY A 317 -1.21 14.69 22.05
CA GLY A 317 -1.54 15.96 22.73
C GLY A 317 -3.06 16.14 22.93
N LYS A 318 -3.66 17.13 22.23
CA LYS A 318 -5.12 17.36 22.23
C LYS A 318 -5.86 16.56 21.15
N ALA A 319 -5.17 15.85 20.27
CA ALA A 319 -5.75 14.98 19.27
C ALA A 319 -6.04 13.58 19.85
N TYR A 320 -6.67 12.71 19.06
CA TYR A 320 -6.85 11.30 19.33
C TYR A 320 -6.40 10.48 18.11
N PRO A 321 -5.93 9.24 18.29
CA PRO A 321 -5.56 8.37 17.16
C PRO A 321 -6.80 8.01 16.35
N VAL A 322 -6.62 7.86 15.03
CA VAL A 322 -7.73 7.60 14.09
C VAL A 322 -7.51 6.32 13.34
N CYS A 323 -6.32 6.12 12.82
CA CYS A 323 -5.97 4.95 12.01
C CYS A 323 -4.59 4.43 12.43
N LEU A 324 -4.37 3.15 12.15
CA LEU A 324 -3.05 2.53 12.34
C LEU A 324 -2.74 1.63 11.16
N SER A 325 -1.44 1.43 10.94
CA SER A 325 -0.94 0.43 10.01
C SER A 325 0.34 -0.18 10.58
N TRP A 326 0.32 -1.48 10.78
CA TRP A 326 1.43 -2.23 11.35
C TRP A 326 2.07 -3.13 10.30
N GLY A 327 3.36 -2.97 10.12
CA GLY A 327 4.14 -3.80 9.22
C GLY A 327 5.55 -4.06 9.78
N PRO A 328 6.37 -4.80 9.05
CA PRO A 328 7.70 -5.17 9.51
C PRO A 328 8.62 -3.97 9.73
N ALA A 329 8.40 -2.90 8.98
CA ALA A 329 9.24 -1.70 9.01
C ALA A 329 8.93 -0.78 10.17
N ALA A 330 7.66 -0.62 10.47
CA ALA A 330 7.18 0.36 11.43
C ALA A 330 5.73 0.07 11.85
N LEU A 331 5.33 0.65 12.97
CA LEU A 331 3.94 0.82 13.33
C LEU A 331 3.62 2.31 13.21
N TYR A 332 2.73 2.65 12.28
CA TYR A 332 2.26 4.01 12.07
C TYR A 332 0.89 4.23 12.68
N ILE A 333 0.70 5.37 13.32
CA ILE A 333 -0.58 5.78 13.89
C ILE A 333 -0.87 7.21 13.43
N GLY A 334 -1.96 7.39 12.68
CA GLY A 334 -2.45 8.70 12.27
C GLY A 334 -3.39 9.31 13.30
N ASP A 335 -3.34 10.63 13.48
CA ASP A 335 -4.18 11.35 14.44
C ASP A 335 -5.17 12.32 13.79
N SER A 336 -6.12 12.79 14.60
CA SER A 336 -7.18 13.72 14.19
C SER A 336 -6.71 15.14 13.89
N LYS A 337 -5.41 15.41 14.00
CA LYS A 337 -4.78 16.72 13.70
C LYS A 337 -3.66 16.62 12.67
N GLY A 338 -3.60 15.53 11.93
CA GLY A 338 -2.67 15.36 10.82
C GLY A 338 -1.25 14.99 11.22
N ALA A 339 -1.03 14.54 12.44
CA ALA A 339 0.25 13.97 12.83
C ALA A 339 0.25 12.46 12.59
N LEU A 340 1.39 11.97 12.12
CA LEU A 340 1.72 10.58 11.98
C LEU A 340 2.76 10.23 13.05
N HIS A 341 2.42 9.29 13.91
CA HIS A 341 3.27 8.82 15.01
C HIS A 341 3.91 7.51 14.61
N LEU A 342 5.22 7.44 14.72
CA LEU A 342 6.03 6.29 14.37
C LEU A 342 6.47 5.54 15.64
N PHE A 343 6.19 4.25 15.69
CA PHE A 343 6.64 3.35 16.73
C PHE A 343 7.54 2.24 16.14
N ASN A 344 8.47 1.78 16.94
CA ASN A 344 9.27 0.60 16.60
C ASN A 344 8.37 -0.64 16.65
N PRO A 345 8.28 -1.43 15.56
CA PRO A 345 7.33 -2.53 15.45
C PRO A 345 7.63 -3.70 16.42
N GLU A 346 8.86 -3.84 16.87
CA GLU A 346 9.29 -4.92 17.78
C GLU A 346 9.27 -4.51 19.25
N THR A 347 9.82 -3.33 19.55
CA THR A 347 9.96 -2.86 20.94
C THR A 347 8.76 -2.05 21.39
N LEU A 348 7.88 -1.66 20.47
CA LEU A 348 6.69 -0.82 20.67
C LEU A 348 7.01 0.53 21.33
N LYS A 349 8.26 0.96 21.21
CA LYS A 349 8.70 2.27 21.71
C LYS A 349 8.39 3.33 20.68
N PHE A 350 7.89 4.47 21.16
CA PHE A 350 7.72 5.67 20.36
C PHE A 350 9.07 6.14 19.80
N VAL A 351 9.11 6.44 18.50
CA VAL A 351 10.31 6.92 17.80
C VAL A 351 10.18 8.41 17.52
N HIS A 352 9.14 8.81 16.80
CA HIS A 352 8.94 10.20 16.38
C HIS A 352 7.51 10.50 15.92
N SER A 353 7.16 11.78 15.83
CA SER A 353 5.95 12.26 15.19
C SER A 353 6.28 13.19 14.05
N VAL A 354 5.67 12.97 12.89
CA VAL A 354 5.82 13.82 11.70
C VAL A 354 4.45 14.39 11.34
N ARG A 355 4.40 15.67 10.93
CA ARG A 355 3.18 16.20 10.34
C ARG A 355 3.08 15.81 8.89
N ALA A 356 2.03 15.07 8.54
CA ALA A 356 1.78 14.67 7.16
C ALA A 356 1.40 15.86 6.27
N TRP A 357 0.70 16.84 6.84
CA TRP A 357 0.32 18.08 6.14
C TRP A 357 0.86 19.32 6.87
N PRO A 358 1.63 20.19 6.18
CA PRO A 358 2.14 21.44 6.78
C PRO A 358 1.01 22.41 7.09
N GLN A 359 1.17 23.17 8.18
CA GLN A 359 0.18 24.16 8.66
C GLN A 359 0.24 25.49 7.90
N ASN A 360 0.32 25.47 6.58
CA ASN A 360 0.46 26.70 5.78
C ASN A 360 -0.87 27.36 5.39
N GLN A 361 -1.99 26.94 5.99
CA GLN A 361 -3.28 27.57 5.70
C GLN A 361 -3.61 28.68 6.70
N PRO A 362 -4.10 29.83 6.22
CA PRO A 362 -4.33 31.04 7.06
C PRO A 362 -5.41 30.83 8.14
N ASN A 363 -6.21 29.77 8.09
CA ASN A 363 -7.33 29.51 8.99
C ASN A 363 -7.03 28.48 10.09
N ASN A 364 -5.78 28.07 10.29
CA ASN A 364 -5.36 27.14 11.34
C ASN A 364 -6.18 25.82 11.40
N THR A 365 -6.80 25.42 10.29
CA THR A 365 -7.56 24.17 10.18
C THR A 365 -6.61 23.02 10.02
N TYR A 366 -6.65 22.08 10.96
CA TYR A 366 -5.91 20.83 10.87
C TYR A 366 -6.52 19.92 9.81
N CYS A 367 -5.66 19.20 9.09
CA CYS A 367 -6.06 18.14 8.19
C CYS A 367 -5.93 16.81 8.94
N LYS A 368 -7.01 16.06 9.10
CA LYS A 368 -7.02 14.77 9.81
C LYS A 368 -6.36 13.70 8.93
N VAL A 369 -5.60 12.78 9.52
CA VAL A 369 -5.21 11.53 8.86
C VAL A 369 -6.38 10.57 8.99
N THR A 370 -7.12 10.31 7.91
CA THR A 370 -8.31 9.44 7.95
C THR A 370 -7.95 7.98 7.84
N ALA A 371 -6.98 7.65 7.00
CA ALA A 371 -6.49 6.31 6.82
C ALA A 371 -5.00 6.30 6.49
N CYS A 372 -4.33 5.22 6.84
CA CYS A 372 -2.94 4.95 6.48
C CYS A 372 -2.79 3.50 6.07
N HIS A 373 -1.96 3.26 5.07
CA HIS A 373 -1.59 1.93 4.61
C HIS A 373 -0.10 1.90 4.32
N GLN A 374 0.61 0.87 4.77
CA GLN A 374 2.01 0.67 4.42
C GLN A 374 2.21 -0.61 3.62
N SER A 375 3.07 -0.52 2.62
CA SER A 375 3.72 -1.65 1.96
C SER A 375 5.19 -1.71 2.38
N GLU A 376 5.95 -2.64 1.84
CA GLU A 376 7.39 -2.74 2.11
C GLU A 376 8.14 -1.46 1.68
N SER A 377 7.77 -0.88 0.54
CA SER A 377 8.43 0.28 -0.06
C SER A 377 7.76 1.61 0.29
N ASN A 378 6.44 1.63 0.47
CA ASN A 378 5.64 2.84 0.49
C ASN A 378 4.72 2.95 1.71
N LEU A 379 4.38 4.19 2.00
CA LEU A 379 3.37 4.59 2.96
C LEU A 379 2.36 5.49 2.25
N ILE A 380 1.09 5.13 2.29
CA ILE A 380 -0.01 5.89 1.69
C ILE A 380 -0.84 6.48 2.83
N LEU A 381 -1.11 7.77 2.75
CA LEU A 381 -1.91 8.51 3.74
C LEU A 381 -3.06 9.23 3.05
N CYS A 382 -4.23 9.18 3.64
CA CYS A 382 -5.38 9.98 3.21
C CYS A 382 -5.74 11.05 4.23
N SER A 383 -6.35 12.11 3.72
CA SER A 383 -6.86 13.21 4.52
C SER A 383 -8.38 13.37 4.40
N ASP A 384 -8.95 14.03 5.41
CA ASP A 384 -10.33 14.53 5.38
C ASP A 384 -10.57 15.67 4.38
N LYS A 385 -9.58 16.04 3.58
CA LYS A 385 -9.68 17.05 2.51
C LYS A 385 -9.48 16.48 1.11
N GLY A 386 -9.51 15.17 0.97
CA GLY A 386 -9.38 14.51 -0.32
C GLY A 386 -7.95 14.35 -0.83
N GLU A 387 -6.93 14.71 -0.06
CA GLU A 387 -5.54 14.51 -0.47
C GLU A 387 -5.07 13.09 -0.11
N ILE A 388 -4.43 12.43 -1.05
CA ILE A 388 -3.83 11.11 -0.92
C ILE A 388 -2.33 11.25 -1.18
N LYS A 389 -1.52 11.10 -0.15
CA LYS A 389 -0.07 11.22 -0.22
C LYS A 389 0.59 9.86 -0.36
N PHE A 390 1.48 9.76 -1.33
CA PHE A 390 2.38 8.62 -1.50
C PHE A 390 3.77 8.99 -1.02
N MET A 391 4.27 8.23 -0.07
CA MET A 391 5.53 8.49 0.60
C MET A 391 6.40 7.24 0.56
N TYR A 392 7.72 7.39 0.52
CA TYR A 392 8.62 6.28 0.80
C TYR A 392 8.52 5.87 2.27
N ASN A 393 8.49 4.57 2.53
CA ASN A 393 8.46 4.01 3.88
C ASN A 393 9.83 4.11 4.54
N CYS A 394 10.28 5.34 4.82
CA CYS A 394 11.59 5.68 5.39
C CYS A 394 11.45 6.65 6.58
N TYR A 395 12.54 6.97 7.24
CA TYR A 395 12.56 7.92 8.34
C TYR A 395 13.46 9.14 8.05
N PRO A 396 12.93 10.35 8.08
CA PRO A 396 11.49 10.68 8.09
C PRO A 396 10.81 10.23 6.79
N PRO A 397 9.49 9.91 6.80
CA PRO A 397 8.75 9.59 5.58
C PRO A 397 8.85 10.71 4.56
N GLN A 398 9.12 10.38 3.29
CA GLN A 398 9.33 11.35 2.22
C GLN A 398 8.28 11.21 1.16
N GLU A 399 7.52 12.27 0.95
CA GLU A 399 6.54 12.37 -0.12
C GLU A 399 7.23 12.37 -1.48
N PHE A 400 6.73 11.56 -2.42
CA PHE A 400 7.16 11.59 -3.80
C PHE A 400 6.03 12.00 -4.75
N THR A 401 4.76 11.82 -4.37
CA THR A 401 3.61 12.34 -5.12
C THR A 401 2.38 12.47 -4.24
N THR A 402 1.44 13.31 -4.68
CA THR A 402 0.12 13.48 -4.08
C THR A 402 -0.94 13.40 -5.16
N VAL A 403 -1.96 12.59 -4.94
CA VAL A 403 -3.16 12.47 -5.77
C VAL A 403 -4.34 13.07 -5.01
N THR A 404 -5.26 13.70 -5.72
CA THR A 404 -6.46 14.28 -5.12
C THR A 404 -7.70 13.49 -5.53
N SER A 405 -8.56 13.20 -4.54
CA SER A 405 -9.90 12.68 -4.80
C SER A 405 -10.75 13.71 -5.56
N THR A 406 -11.70 13.24 -6.35
CA THR A 406 -12.70 14.11 -6.99
C THR A 406 -13.74 14.61 -5.99
N THR A 407 -13.82 13.97 -4.83
CA THR A 407 -14.68 14.34 -3.70
C THR A 407 -13.84 15.00 -2.61
N SER A 408 -14.50 15.72 -1.69
CA SER A 408 -13.80 16.55 -0.72
C SER A 408 -13.25 15.80 0.49
N GLU A 409 -13.81 14.65 0.85
CA GLU A 409 -13.51 13.97 2.11
C GLU A 409 -13.36 12.46 1.91
N VAL A 410 -12.13 11.98 2.13
CA VAL A 410 -11.83 10.53 2.13
C VAL A 410 -12.05 9.97 3.53
N THR A 411 -12.82 8.90 3.62
CA THR A 411 -13.14 8.21 4.89
C THR A 411 -12.18 7.07 5.18
N GLN A 412 -11.91 6.23 4.17
CA GLN A 412 -11.08 5.03 4.28
C GLN A 412 -10.35 4.79 2.97
N LEU A 413 -9.22 4.09 3.03
CA LEU A 413 -8.46 3.64 1.87
C LEU A 413 -8.06 2.17 2.00
N GLN A 414 -7.93 1.51 0.85
CA GLN A 414 -7.26 0.23 0.72
C GLN A 414 -6.38 0.21 -0.53
N TYR A 415 -5.20 -0.36 -0.39
CA TYR A 415 -4.25 -0.54 -1.49
C TYR A 415 -3.80 -1.99 -1.55
N LEU A 416 -3.93 -2.61 -2.71
CA LEU A 416 -3.53 -4.00 -2.90
C LEU A 416 -3.11 -4.25 -4.36
N ASN A 417 -1.87 -4.71 -4.56
CA ASN A 417 -1.34 -5.07 -5.88
C ASN A 417 -1.54 -3.99 -6.95
N GLY A 418 -1.21 -2.74 -6.65
CA GLY A 418 -1.33 -1.61 -7.57
C GLY A 418 -2.73 -1.01 -7.67
N VAL A 419 -3.76 -1.66 -7.13
CA VAL A 419 -5.11 -1.10 -7.09
C VAL A 419 -5.28 -0.28 -5.81
N LEU A 420 -5.70 0.96 -5.96
CA LEU A 420 -6.13 1.82 -4.85
C LEU A 420 -7.65 1.99 -4.91
N VAL A 421 -8.30 1.86 -3.77
CA VAL A 421 -9.72 2.23 -3.60
C VAL A 421 -9.86 3.10 -2.38
N ILE A 422 -10.73 4.11 -2.49
CA ILE A 422 -11.13 4.94 -1.36
C ILE A 422 -12.65 4.98 -1.24
N GLY A 423 -13.11 5.06 0.00
CA GLY A 423 -14.46 5.45 0.35
C GLY A 423 -14.55 6.94 0.63
N THR A 424 -15.69 7.56 0.35
CA THR A 424 -15.87 9.00 0.51
C THR A 424 -17.13 9.35 1.30
N CYS A 425 -17.17 10.54 1.91
CA CYS A 425 -18.35 11.05 2.59
C CYS A 425 -19.53 11.28 1.65
N ASP A 426 -19.26 11.53 0.36
CA ASP A 426 -20.28 11.78 -0.67
C ASP A 426 -20.87 10.50 -1.26
N SER A 427 -20.84 9.40 -0.51
CA SER A 427 -21.36 8.08 -0.90
C SER A 427 -20.73 7.46 -2.16
N ALA A 428 -19.59 7.96 -2.60
CA ALA A 428 -18.87 7.45 -3.76
C ALA A 428 -17.71 6.51 -3.37
N LEU A 429 -17.38 5.63 -4.31
CA LEU A 429 -16.14 4.85 -4.32
C LEU A 429 -15.27 5.35 -5.46
N GLU A 430 -14.00 5.62 -5.18
CA GLU A 430 -13.04 5.95 -6.22
C GLU A 430 -12.01 4.85 -6.34
N PHE A 431 -11.72 4.47 -7.58
CA PHE A 431 -10.79 3.41 -7.93
C PHE A 431 -9.68 3.96 -8.82
N TRP A 432 -8.44 3.64 -8.50
CA TRP A 432 -7.30 3.75 -9.40
C TRP A 432 -6.81 2.35 -9.70
N VAL A 433 -6.86 1.97 -10.98
CA VAL A 433 -6.53 0.62 -11.46
C VAL A 433 -5.49 0.75 -12.56
N PRO A 434 -4.34 0.03 -12.49
CA PRO A 434 -3.36 0.03 -13.56
C PRO A 434 -3.99 -0.34 -14.90
N LYS A 435 -3.65 0.40 -15.98
CA LYS A 435 -4.25 0.20 -17.33
C LYS A 435 -3.97 -1.19 -17.90
N ASP A 436 -2.88 -1.81 -17.49
CA ASP A 436 -2.41 -3.13 -17.92
C ASP A 436 -2.87 -4.29 -17.02
N LYS A 437 -3.47 -4.01 -15.87
CA LYS A 437 -3.83 -5.05 -14.89
C LYS A 437 -4.99 -5.94 -15.35
N PHE A 438 -5.97 -5.34 -15.98
CA PHE A 438 -7.14 -6.04 -16.51
C PHE A 438 -7.27 -5.65 -17.98
N PRO A 439 -6.63 -6.45 -18.90
CA PRO A 439 -6.61 -6.16 -20.33
C PRO A 439 -7.97 -6.29 -21.02
#